data_efb5c86b12fe733c08ecb4067f57f473
#
_entry.id   efb5c86b12fe733c08ecb4067f57f473
#
_cell.length_a   1.000
_cell.length_b   1.000
_cell.length_c   1.000
_cell.angle_alpha   90.00
_cell.angle_beta   90.00
_cell.angle_gamma   90.00
#
_symmetry.space_group_name_H-M   'P 1'
#
loop_
_entity.id
_entity.type
_entity.pdbx_description
1 polymer ?
#
loop_
_entity_poly.entity_id
_entity_poly.type
_entity_poly.pdbx_seq_one_letter_code
_entity_poly.pdbx_strand_id
1 'polypeptide(L)'
;MYQAVAERVVYRKDPLSDNDGFFVRETQYHDDGRVLFVPKWLPNLPVDAYITQKTKRKHRQKKEFEHLDNLVKVSSTPARLDSAIAKPLAIRNANYISASPYVYGYSICPTAKLKYKYHLKYPKARTTHKRVAAFDIETSMADGSIIISGFSFKNIAVIGIVRSFVSKLAFTDEDRERMTRDALEAQLGDVLRKRNIKVELVWCDTPAQTFLACIKRMHELQPDFISVWNIAFDLPVCIKALKDEGYDLGDVFSDPVVPREYRHCEYVAGDTTKIKNGKPMSLHPADVWNYMDAPSGFMWIDSMFIYRNLRLAAGMETSYKLDHILTKVLGHGKLKCDVPGDGGEQWHITMQKDHPFEYIAYNLYDCIGLEELDEVTQDLSVSLPIFCGFMPIETYHRSTARTENKLYFHALAKDQVIGCVGFKSVDEFEERLPARTDWIAILQSALIGIPGVPIFNDLDTPNSRVFLHNSDFDITGTYPNIQTLLNISKSTMEMETMQLLDTDYYDRRYYGSALLGGTTNAYQVSRRLFEAPSFEDLLAGFVN
;
A
#
# COMPACT_ATOMS: atom_id res chain seq x y z
N MET A 1 -17.43 -27.71 -11.40
CA MET A 1 -15.99 -27.38 -11.20
C MET A 1 -15.91 -25.89 -10.87
N TYR A 2 -14.83 -25.39 -10.26
CA TYR A 2 -14.70 -23.94 -10.02
C TYR A 2 -13.25 -23.50 -10.21
N GLN A 3 -13.06 -22.21 -10.49
CA GLN A 3 -11.80 -21.49 -10.41
C GLN A 3 -11.80 -20.62 -9.15
N ALA A 4 -10.66 -20.38 -8.54
CA ALA A 4 -10.60 -19.58 -7.31
C ALA A 4 -9.44 -18.58 -7.29
N VAL A 5 -9.69 -17.45 -6.67
CA VAL A 5 -8.66 -16.44 -6.31
C VAL A 5 -8.57 -16.36 -4.79
N ALA A 6 -7.36 -16.39 -4.25
CA ALA A 6 -7.12 -16.07 -2.85
C ALA A 6 -7.07 -14.55 -2.68
N GLU A 7 -8.21 -13.94 -2.43
CA GLU A 7 -8.36 -12.49 -2.37
C GLU A 7 -7.68 -11.90 -1.14
N ARG A 8 -7.94 -12.48 0.01
CA ARG A 8 -7.34 -12.10 1.28
C ARG A 8 -6.56 -13.30 1.82
N VAL A 9 -5.32 -13.08 2.23
CA VAL A 9 -4.49 -14.09 2.88
C VAL A 9 -3.80 -13.45 4.06
N VAL A 10 -4.00 -13.99 5.25
CA VAL A 10 -3.36 -13.53 6.49
C VAL A 10 -2.67 -14.72 7.13
N TYR A 11 -1.40 -14.56 7.48
CA TYR A 11 -0.64 -15.58 8.19
C TYR A 11 -0.70 -15.34 9.68
N ARG A 12 -0.86 -16.41 10.46
CA ARG A 12 -0.78 -16.37 11.93
C ARG A 12 0.01 -17.55 12.47
N LYS A 13 0.82 -17.27 13.48
CA LYS A 13 1.54 -18.27 14.26
C LYS A 13 0.93 -18.31 15.66
N ASP A 14 0.78 -19.51 16.20
CA ASP A 14 0.45 -19.69 17.62
C ASP A 14 1.62 -19.18 18.49
N PRO A 15 1.39 -18.25 19.40
CA PRO A 15 2.45 -17.72 20.25
C PRO A 15 3.07 -18.75 21.20
N LEU A 16 2.35 -19.85 21.47
CA LEU A 16 2.75 -20.88 22.45
C LEU A 16 3.36 -22.14 21.79
N SER A 17 3.32 -22.25 20.47
CA SER A 17 3.82 -23.42 19.74
C SER A 17 4.39 -23.07 18.38
N ASP A 18 4.92 -24.08 17.67
CA ASP A 18 5.33 -23.94 16.27
C ASP A 18 4.19 -24.24 15.27
N ASN A 19 2.96 -24.31 15.75
CA ASN A 19 1.81 -24.40 14.86
C ASN A 19 1.52 -23.03 14.25
N ASP A 20 1.11 -23.05 13.02
CA ASP A 20 0.76 -21.85 12.27
C ASP A 20 -0.40 -22.14 11.29
N GLY A 21 -0.89 -21.10 10.66
CA GLY A 21 -1.89 -21.27 9.63
C GLY A 21 -2.12 -20.00 8.82
N PHE A 22 -2.90 -20.17 7.79
CA PHE A 22 -3.33 -19.09 6.94
C PHE A 22 -4.86 -18.96 6.99
N PHE A 23 -5.32 -17.79 7.31
CA PHE A 23 -6.67 -17.39 6.92
C PHE A 23 -6.66 -17.04 5.44
N VAL A 24 -7.59 -17.60 4.68
CA VAL A 24 -7.76 -17.33 3.24
C VAL A 24 -9.23 -17.08 2.97
N ARG A 25 -9.55 -15.92 2.39
CA ARG A 25 -10.85 -15.73 1.76
C ARG A 25 -10.70 -15.95 0.26
N GLU A 26 -11.39 -16.98 -0.24
CA GLU A 26 -11.46 -17.29 -1.65
C GLU A 26 -12.65 -16.61 -2.31
N THR A 27 -12.45 -16.09 -3.52
CA THR A 27 -13.54 -15.88 -4.47
C THR A 27 -13.56 -17.05 -5.44
N GLN A 28 -14.65 -17.81 -5.42
CA GLN A 28 -14.84 -19.01 -6.25
C GLN A 28 -15.80 -18.70 -7.39
N TYR A 29 -15.36 -18.93 -8.61
CA TYR A 29 -16.13 -18.77 -9.84
C TYR A 29 -16.54 -20.15 -10.32
N HIS A 30 -17.82 -20.49 -10.17
CA HIS A 30 -18.39 -21.79 -10.55
C HIS A 30 -18.83 -21.81 -12.01
N ASP A 31 -18.79 -23.00 -12.62
CA ASP A 31 -19.19 -23.21 -14.03
C ASP A 31 -20.66 -22.83 -14.30
N ASP A 32 -21.51 -22.83 -13.29
CA ASP A 32 -22.91 -22.40 -13.35
C ASP A 32 -23.12 -20.88 -13.21
N GLY A 33 -22.03 -20.12 -13.19
CA GLY A 33 -22.03 -18.66 -13.08
C GLY A 33 -22.14 -18.12 -11.65
N ARG A 34 -22.28 -18.97 -10.63
CA ARG A 34 -22.28 -18.51 -9.23
C ARG A 34 -20.90 -18.04 -8.81
N VAL A 35 -20.86 -16.95 -8.07
CA VAL A 35 -19.66 -16.43 -7.40
C VAL A 35 -19.85 -16.54 -5.89
N LEU A 36 -18.96 -17.28 -5.23
CA LEU A 36 -19.02 -17.48 -3.79
C LEU A 36 -17.79 -16.88 -3.11
N PHE A 37 -17.99 -16.28 -1.94
CA PHE A 37 -16.93 -15.76 -1.08
C PHE A 37 -16.77 -16.70 0.10
N VAL A 38 -15.66 -17.43 0.13
CA VAL A 38 -15.47 -18.55 1.06
C VAL A 38 -14.27 -18.31 1.96
N PRO A 39 -14.50 -17.96 3.23
CA PRO A 39 -13.43 -17.89 4.21
C PRO A 39 -12.99 -19.31 4.61
N LYS A 40 -11.68 -19.50 4.79
CA LYS A 40 -11.07 -20.79 5.18
C LYS A 40 -9.91 -20.57 6.14
N TRP A 41 -9.75 -21.49 7.05
CA TRP A 41 -8.52 -21.63 7.83
C TRP A 41 -7.72 -22.83 7.30
N LEU A 42 -6.45 -22.61 6.96
CA LEU A 42 -5.53 -23.61 6.42
C LEU A 42 -4.36 -23.81 7.39
N PRO A 43 -4.43 -24.80 8.29
CA PRO A 43 -3.39 -25.03 9.28
C PRO A 43 -2.13 -25.64 8.67
N ASN A 44 -0.98 -25.28 9.19
CA ASN A 44 0.33 -25.86 8.90
C ASN A 44 0.66 -25.99 7.39
N LEU A 45 0.24 -25.01 6.59
CA LEU A 45 0.46 -25.04 5.15
C LEU A 45 1.92 -24.69 4.80
N PRO A 46 2.65 -25.53 4.03
CA PRO A 46 4.04 -25.25 3.71
C PRO A 46 4.19 -24.14 2.66
N VAL A 47 5.23 -23.34 2.86
CA VAL A 47 5.75 -22.38 1.90
C VAL A 47 7.15 -22.78 1.45
N ASP A 48 7.57 -22.28 0.29
CA ASP A 48 8.80 -22.68 -0.35
C ASP A 48 9.87 -21.59 -0.24
N ALA A 49 11.11 -22.01 -0.01
CA ALA A 49 12.33 -21.26 -0.24
C ALA A 49 13.33 -22.17 -0.96
N TYR A 50 14.45 -21.63 -1.38
CA TYR A 50 15.40 -22.39 -2.17
C TYR A 50 16.81 -22.21 -1.62
N ILE A 51 17.62 -23.27 -1.69
CA ILE A 51 19.03 -23.24 -1.32
C ILE A 51 19.88 -23.84 -2.45
N THR A 52 21.09 -23.33 -2.62
CA THR A 52 22.02 -23.88 -3.62
C THR A 52 22.31 -25.37 -3.33
N GLN A 53 22.32 -26.20 -4.37
CA GLN A 53 22.73 -27.60 -4.26
C GLN A 53 24.12 -27.73 -3.63
N LYS A 54 24.35 -28.74 -2.76
CA LYS A 54 25.59 -28.88 -2.00
C LYS A 54 26.84 -28.90 -2.90
N THR A 55 26.78 -29.54 -4.06
CA THR A 55 27.87 -29.64 -5.03
C THR A 55 28.20 -28.32 -5.72
N LYS A 56 27.27 -27.36 -5.73
CA LYS A 56 27.40 -26.05 -6.39
C LYS A 56 27.73 -24.91 -5.42
N ARG A 57 27.89 -25.16 -4.12
CA ARG A 57 28.25 -24.17 -3.08
C ARG A 57 29.74 -23.81 -3.11
N LYS A 58 30.22 -23.30 -4.25
CA LYS A 58 31.65 -22.92 -4.44
C LYS A 58 31.88 -21.40 -4.49
N HIS A 59 30.80 -20.60 -4.55
CA HIS A 59 30.88 -19.14 -4.59
C HIS A 59 30.77 -18.53 -3.18
N ARG A 60 31.49 -17.44 -2.96
CA ARG A 60 31.43 -16.67 -1.68
C ARG A 60 30.51 -15.48 -1.76
N GLN A 61 30.33 -14.94 -2.97
CA GLN A 61 29.49 -13.77 -3.19
C GLN A 61 28.03 -14.17 -3.41
N LYS A 62 27.12 -13.33 -2.96
CA LYS A 62 25.70 -13.46 -3.24
C LYS A 62 25.44 -13.27 -4.72
N LYS A 63 24.58 -14.11 -5.28
CA LYS A 63 24.09 -13.95 -6.64
C LYS A 63 22.76 -13.22 -6.62
N GLU A 64 22.47 -12.42 -7.61
CA GLU A 64 21.20 -11.73 -7.76
C GLU A 64 20.05 -12.69 -8.02
N PHE A 65 20.30 -13.70 -8.82
CA PHE A 65 19.37 -14.80 -9.11
C PHE A 65 20.14 -16.10 -9.35
N GLU A 66 19.43 -17.22 -9.26
CA GLU A 66 19.94 -18.52 -9.61
C GLU A 66 18.86 -19.33 -10.33
N HIS A 67 19.26 -20.19 -11.27
CA HIS A 67 18.36 -21.10 -11.97
C HIS A 67 17.86 -22.22 -11.06
N LEU A 68 16.58 -22.61 -11.19
CA LEU A 68 15.96 -23.67 -10.39
C LEU A 68 16.76 -24.98 -10.44
N ASP A 69 17.34 -25.32 -11.58
CA ASP A 69 18.18 -26.52 -11.76
C ASP A 69 19.42 -26.56 -10.86
N ASN A 70 19.85 -25.42 -10.33
CA ASN A 70 20.98 -25.30 -9.43
C ASN A 70 20.57 -25.29 -7.96
N LEU A 71 19.27 -25.28 -7.70
CA LEU A 71 18.70 -25.10 -6.39
C LEU A 71 18.02 -26.37 -5.88
N VAL A 72 17.90 -26.48 -4.57
CA VAL A 72 17.06 -27.44 -3.88
C VAL A 72 15.92 -26.67 -3.22
N LYS A 73 14.71 -27.09 -3.52
CA LYS A 73 13.50 -26.56 -2.90
C LYS A 73 13.40 -27.02 -1.46
N VAL A 74 13.23 -26.09 -0.53
CA VAL A 74 12.96 -26.32 0.88
C VAL A 74 11.53 -25.93 1.16
N SER A 75 10.69 -26.90 1.51
CA SER A 75 9.28 -26.66 1.86
C SER A 75 9.07 -26.91 3.34
N SER A 76 8.53 -25.94 4.04
CA SER A 76 8.21 -26.03 5.47
C SER A 76 7.09 -25.04 5.81
N THR A 77 6.44 -25.23 6.97
CA THR A 77 5.56 -24.19 7.49
C THR A 77 6.37 -22.92 7.73
N PRO A 78 5.80 -21.72 7.59
CA PRO A 78 6.52 -20.48 7.86
C PRO A 78 7.19 -20.44 9.24
N ALA A 79 6.53 -20.97 10.28
CA ALA A 79 7.07 -21.04 11.64
C ALA A 79 8.35 -21.87 11.77
N ARG A 80 8.56 -22.86 10.89
CA ARG A 80 9.72 -23.77 10.91
C ARG A 80 10.66 -23.58 9.72
N LEU A 81 10.39 -22.63 8.82
CA LEU A 81 11.17 -22.43 7.60
C LEU A 81 12.62 -22.07 7.91
N ASP A 82 12.85 -21.25 8.92
CA ASP A 82 14.19 -20.85 9.37
C ASP A 82 15.05 -22.07 9.73
N SER A 83 14.50 -22.95 10.55
CA SER A 83 15.19 -24.18 10.97
C SER A 83 15.43 -25.13 9.79
N ALA A 84 14.46 -25.21 8.87
CA ALA A 84 14.57 -26.05 7.67
C ALA A 84 15.66 -25.56 6.71
N ILE A 85 15.92 -24.26 6.63
CA ILE A 85 16.98 -23.66 5.81
C ILE A 85 18.32 -23.67 6.55
N ALA A 86 18.34 -23.33 7.83
CA ALA A 86 19.57 -23.19 8.62
C ALA A 86 20.31 -24.52 8.79
N LYS A 87 19.58 -25.62 9.02
CA LYS A 87 20.17 -26.95 9.25
C LYS A 87 21.07 -27.44 8.10
N PRO A 88 20.63 -27.50 6.83
CA PRO A 88 21.49 -27.96 5.72
C PRO A 88 22.62 -26.99 5.33
N LEU A 89 22.57 -25.74 5.83
CA LEU A 89 23.59 -24.72 5.60
C LEU A 89 24.52 -24.53 6.81
N ALA A 90 24.29 -25.25 7.91
CA ALA A 90 25.00 -25.11 9.18
C ALA A 90 25.01 -23.67 9.74
N ILE A 91 23.91 -22.92 9.50
CA ILE A 91 23.72 -21.57 10.02
C ILE A 91 23.22 -21.69 11.47
N ARG A 92 23.96 -21.10 12.40
CA ARG A 92 23.63 -21.19 13.84
C ARG A 92 22.59 -20.16 14.30
N ASN A 93 22.50 -19.02 13.62
CA ASN A 93 21.61 -17.93 13.96
C ASN A 93 20.73 -17.57 12.76
N ALA A 94 19.41 -17.59 12.93
CA ALA A 94 18.43 -17.31 11.89
C ALA A 94 18.62 -15.93 11.22
N ASN A 95 19.11 -14.93 11.96
CA ASN A 95 19.40 -13.61 11.43
C ASN A 95 20.42 -13.59 10.28
N TYR A 96 21.22 -14.66 10.13
CA TYR A 96 22.18 -14.80 9.03
C TYR A 96 21.64 -15.58 7.83
N ILE A 97 20.42 -16.07 7.87
CA ILE A 97 19.83 -16.83 6.74
C ILE A 97 19.77 -15.94 5.49
N SER A 98 19.21 -14.75 5.60
CA SER A 98 19.14 -13.81 4.48
C SER A 98 20.51 -13.30 4.03
N ALA A 99 21.54 -13.31 4.87
CA ALA A 99 22.91 -12.95 4.51
C ALA A 99 23.66 -14.07 3.77
N SER A 100 23.19 -15.32 3.83
CA SER A 100 23.84 -16.45 3.19
C SER A 100 23.85 -16.32 1.66
N PRO A 101 24.98 -16.55 0.96
CA PRO A 101 25.05 -16.53 -0.51
C PRO A 101 24.30 -17.69 -1.16
N TYR A 102 23.81 -18.65 -0.37
CA TYR A 102 23.18 -19.87 -0.84
C TYR A 102 21.66 -19.91 -0.65
N VAL A 103 21.06 -18.82 -0.17
CA VAL A 103 19.61 -18.74 0.11
C VAL A 103 18.92 -17.82 -0.88
N TYR A 104 17.78 -18.29 -1.43
CA TYR A 104 17.01 -17.61 -2.45
C TYR A 104 15.51 -17.64 -2.10
N GLY A 105 14.81 -16.52 -2.37
CA GLY A 105 13.36 -16.39 -2.19
C GLY A 105 12.88 -16.55 -0.74
N TYR A 106 13.76 -16.47 0.25
CA TYR A 106 13.40 -16.57 1.66
C TYR A 106 12.70 -15.29 2.15
N SER A 107 13.17 -14.12 1.72
CA SER A 107 12.63 -12.79 2.09
C SER A 107 11.18 -12.55 1.66
N ILE A 108 10.68 -13.33 0.69
CA ILE A 108 9.34 -13.16 0.16
C ILE A 108 8.28 -13.60 1.17
N CYS A 109 7.32 -12.73 1.40
CA CYS A 109 6.23 -12.94 2.35
C CYS A 109 5.47 -14.26 2.10
N PRO A 110 5.19 -15.06 3.14
CA PRO A 110 4.47 -16.33 3.02
C PRO A 110 3.08 -16.17 2.37
N THR A 111 2.38 -15.09 2.66
CA THR A 111 1.06 -14.79 2.09
C THR A 111 1.11 -14.56 0.59
N ALA A 112 2.14 -13.86 0.10
CA ALA A 112 2.37 -13.65 -1.33
C ALA A 112 2.67 -14.98 -2.05
N LYS A 113 3.47 -15.85 -1.45
CA LYS A 113 3.77 -17.20 -1.98
C LYS A 113 2.50 -18.04 -2.09
N LEU A 114 1.61 -17.96 -1.09
CA LEU A 114 0.34 -18.68 -1.13
C LEU A 114 -0.59 -18.14 -2.23
N LYS A 115 -0.74 -16.83 -2.37
CA LYS A 115 -1.50 -16.22 -3.47
C LYS A 115 -0.98 -16.66 -4.85
N TYR A 116 0.35 -16.72 -5.01
CA TYR A 116 0.96 -17.20 -6.24
C TYR A 116 0.68 -18.69 -6.51
N LYS A 117 0.68 -19.55 -5.47
CA LYS A 117 0.26 -20.95 -5.61
C LYS A 117 -1.20 -21.08 -6.09
N TYR A 118 -2.10 -20.22 -5.62
CA TYR A 118 -3.47 -20.14 -6.13
C TYR A 118 -3.50 -19.74 -7.60
N HIS A 119 -2.74 -18.73 -7.97
CA HIS A 119 -2.62 -18.27 -9.37
C HIS A 119 -2.17 -19.40 -10.31
N LEU A 120 -1.18 -20.20 -9.90
CA LEU A 120 -0.71 -21.33 -10.69
C LEU A 120 -1.75 -22.47 -10.76
N LYS A 121 -2.46 -22.72 -9.64
CA LYS A 121 -3.48 -23.78 -9.57
C LYS A 121 -4.74 -23.44 -10.38
N TYR A 122 -5.10 -22.15 -10.44
CA TYR A 122 -6.31 -21.66 -11.07
C TYR A 122 -5.99 -20.57 -12.11
N PRO A 123 -5.32 -20.92 -13.22
CA PRO A 123 -4.79 -19.94 -14.17
C PRO A 123 -5.85 -19.14 -14.94
N LYS A 124 -7.10 -19.62 -14.93
CA LYS A 124 -8.24 -18.93 -15.56
C LYS A 124 -9.00 -18.03 -14.60
N ALA A 125 -8.76 -18.14 -13.31
CA ALA A 125 -9.37 -17.25 -12.32
C ALA A 125 -8.78 -15.84 -12.48
N ARG A 126 -9.65 -14.87 -12.63
CA ARG A 126 -9.25 -13.47 -12.73
C ARG A 126 -9.92 -12.67 -11.64
N THR A 127 -9.14 -11.85 -10.96
CA THR A 127 -9.69 -10.86 -10.06
C THR A 127 -10.43 -9.81 -10.88
N THR A 128 -11.68 -9.62 -10.54
CA THR A 128 -12.49 -8.47 -11.01
C THR A 128 -12.21 -7.27 -10.12
N HIS A 129 -12.95 -6.19 -10.31
CA HIS A 129 -12.94 -5.05 -9.39
C HIS A 129 -13.19 -5.53 -7.96
N LYS A 130 -12.41 -5.00 -7.01
CA LYS A 130 -12.63 -5.25 -5.59
C LYS A 130 -13.94 -4.61 -5.14
N ARG A 131 -14.59 -5.26 -4.20
CA ARG A 131 -15.84 -4.78 -3.62
C ARG A 131 -15.50 -3.90 -2.42
N VAL A 132 -15.74 -2.61 -2.56
CA VAL A 132 -15.46 -1.61 -1.55
C VAL A 132 -16.74 -1.28 -0.79
N ALA A 133 -16.68 -1.29 0.52
CA ALA A 133 -17.69 -0.79 1.42
C ALA A 133 -17.12 0.44 2.14
N ALA A 134 -17.98 1.28 2.71
CA ALA A 134 -17.58 2.44 3.46
C ALA A 134 -18.01 2.35 4.92
N PHE A 135 -17.25 2.97 5.80
CA PHE A 135 -17.53 3.07 7.23
C PHE A 135 -17.12 4.43 7.75
N ASP A 136 -17.94 4.98 8.62
CA ASP A 136 -17.72 6.25 9.29
C ASP A 136 -18.39 6.27 10.66
N ILE A 137 -17.87 7.07 11.61
CA ILE A 137 -18.45 7.24 12.93
C ILE A 137 -18.70 8.71 13.25
N GLU A 138 -19.70 8.94 14.10
CA GLU A 138 -19.90 10.23 14.73
C GLU A 138 -19.73 10.11 16.24
N THR A 139 -18.99 11.06 16.82
CA THR A 139 -18.71 11.09 18.25
C THR A 139 -19.42 12.25 18.93
N SER A 140 -19.82 12.03 20.17
CA SER A 140 -20.40 13.04 21.03
C SER A 140 -19.44 14.20 21.27
N MET A 141 -19.89 15.41 21.01
CA MET A 141 -19.09 16.62 21.29
C MET A 141 -18.91 16.88 22.80
N ALA A 142 -19.63 16.15 23.66
CA ALA A 142 -19.51 16.31 25.09
C ALA A 142 -18.37 15.50 25.70
N ASP A 143 -18.15 14.25 25.23
CA ASP A 143 -17.23 13.31 25.85
C ASP A 143 -16.40 12.47 24.86
N GLY A 144 -16.63 12.65 23.55
CA GLY A 144 -15.92 11.92 22.49
C GLY A 144 -16.34 10.44 22.35
N SER A 145 -17.40 9.99 23.02
CA SER A 145 -17.94 8.65 22.85
C SER A 145 -18.67 8.50 21.51
N ILE A 146 -18.70 7.29 20.95
CA ILE A 146 -19.45 7.02 19.71
C ILE A 146 -20.94 7.17 19.95
N ILE A 147 -21.62 7.92 19.10
CA ILE A 147 -23.08 8.07 19.11
C ILE A 147 -23.74 7.43 17.88
N ILE A 148 -23.03 7.39 16.75
CA ILE A 148 -23.47 6.78 15.50
C ILE A 148 -22.31 6.04 14.89
N SER A 149 -22.57 4.85 14.34
CA SER A 149 -21.66 4.12 13.44
C SER A 149 -22.40 3.79 12.16
N GLY A 150 -21.90 4.27 11.02
CA GLY A 150 -22.47 4.04 9.70
C GLY A 150 -21.63 3.07 8.88
N PHE A 151 -22.29 2.17 8.19
CA PHE A 151 -21.70 1.26 7.23
C PHE A 151 -22.56 1.21 5.97
N SER A 152 -21.94 1.38 4.81
CA SER A 152 -22.61 1.28 3.52
C SER A 152 -21.87 0.32 2.59
N PHE A 153 -22.62 -0.54 1.91
CA PHE A 153 -22.10 -1.46 0.93
C PHE A 153 -23.12 -1.74 -0.18
N LYS A 154 -22.94 -1.13 -1.33
CA LYS A 154 -23.83 -1.26 -2.50
C LYS A 154 -25.27 -0.83 -2.18
N ASN A 155 -26.16 -1.81 -2.05
CA ASN A 155 -27.58 -1.59 -1.78
C ASN A 155 -28.00 -1.84 -0.34
N ILE A 156 -27.05 -1.93 0.58
CA ILE A 156 -27.29 -2.14 2.01
C ILE A 156 -26.55 -1.07 2.80
N ALA A 157 -27.24 -0.45 3.75
CA ALA A 157 -26.62 0.39 4.75
C ALA A 157 -27.07 -0.03 6.15
N VAL A 158 -26.16 0.04 7.12
CA VAL A 158 -26.43 -0.24 8.53
C VAL A 158 -26.02 0.95 9.35
N ILE A 159 -26.89 1.40 10.22
CA ILE A 159 -26.60 2.51 11.12
C ILE A 159 -26.87 2.06 12.55
N GLY A 160 -25.82 1.93 13.33
CA GLY A 160 -25.88 1.72 14.78
C GLY A 160 -26.00 3.07 15.48
N ILE A 161 -26.99 3.26 16.33
CA ILE A 161 -27.28 4.53 16.99
C ILE A 161 -27.47 4.31 18.47
N VAL A 162 -26.78 5.11 19.30
CA VAL A 162 -26.98 5.07 20.74
C VAL A 162 -28.34 5.69 21.10
N ARG A 163 -29.22 4.93 21.79
CA ARG A 163 -30.58 5.39 22.15
C ARG A 163 -30.58 6.72 22.92
N SER A 164 -29.64 6.90 23.84
CA SER A 164 -29.52 8.10 24.65
C SER A 164 -29.26 9.37 23.82
N PHE A 165 -28.67 9.21 22.66
CA PHE A 165 -28.41 10.34 21.73
C PHE A 165 -29.71 11.06 21.32
N VAL A 166 -30.75 10.30 21.02
CA VAL A 166 -32.06 10.84 20.58
C VAL A 166 -33.17 10.78 21.66
N SER A 167 -32.83 10.30 22.88
CA SER A 167 -33.85 10.04 23.94
C SER A 167 -34.66 11.23 24.38
N LYS A 168 -34.16 12.45 24.21
CA LYS A 168 -34.88 13.69 24.57
C LYS A 168 -35.99 14.06 23.59
N LEU A 169 -35.93 13.51 22.35
CA LEU A 169 -36.83 13.88 21.26
C LEU A 169 -37.76 12.75 20.83
N ALA A 170 -37.48 11.51 21.25
CA ALA A 170 -38.30 10.35 20.93
C ALA A 170 -38.58 9.52 22.18
N PHE A 171 -39.85 9.12 22.39
CA PHE A 171 -40.30 8.45 23.60
C PHE A 171 -40.18 6.92 23.50
N THR A 172 -40.38 6.37 22.30
CA THR A 172 -40.33 4.92 22.04
C THR A 172 -39.33 4.58 20.93
N ASP A 173 -39.00 3.30 20.74
CA ASP A 173 -38.19 2.86 19.62
C ASP A 173 -38.95 3.04 18.29
N GLU A 174 -40.26 2.90 18.28
CA GLU A 174 -41.08 3.18 17.10
C GLU A 174 -41.04 4.68 16.72
N ASP A 175 -41.04 5.60 17.70
CA ASP A 175 -40.87 7.02 17.43
C ASP A 175 -39.51 7.35 16.87
N ARG A 176 -38.43 6.75 17.45
CA ARG A 176 -37.06 6.90 16.95
C ARG A 176 -36.94 6.41 15.51
N GLU A 177 -37.45 5.20 15.23
CA GLU A 177 -37.45 4.59 13.90
C GLU A 177 -38.16 5.48 12.89
N ARG A 178 -39.39 5.93 13.20
CA ARG A 178 -40.21 6.79 12.33
C ARG A 178 -39.48 8.10 12.03
N MET A 179 -39.05 8.85 13.05
CA MET A 179 -38.43 10.15 12.90
C MET A 179 -37.10 10.05 12.12
N THR A 180 -36.35 8.98 12.37
CA THR A 180 -35.12 8.73 11.59
C THR A 180 -35.42 8.42 10.13
N ARG A 181 -36.44 7.60 9.84
CA ARG A 181 -36.84 7.30 8.46
C ARG A 181 -37.37 8.51 7.73
N ASP A 182 -38.13 9.36 8.43
CA ASP A 182 -38.64 10.63 7.88
C ASP A 182 -37.48 11.57 7.52
N ALA A 183 -36.47 11.68 8.39
CA ALA A 183 -35.28 12.48 8.12
C ALA A 183 -34.44 11.90 6.97
N LEU A 184 -34.24 10.57 6.93
CA LEU A 184 -33.55 9.90 5.83
C LEU A 184 -34.26 10.10 4.49
N GLU A 185 -35.60 9.99 4.47
CA GLU A 185 -36.39 10.23 3.25
C GLU A 185 -36.30 11.69 2.81
N ALA A 186 -36.40 12.63 3.76
CA ALA A 186 -36.31 14.06 3.47
C ALA A 186 -34.95 14.49 2.94
N GLN A 187 -33.87 13.96 3.51
CA GLN A 187 -32.49 14.35 3.17
C GLN A 187 -31.88 13.52 2.05
N LEU A 188 -32.13 12.22 2.01
CA LEU A 188 -31.44 11.25 1.16
C LEU A 188 -32.38 10.43 0.27
N GLY A 189 -33.70 10.64 0.30
CA GLY A 189 -34.69 9.79 -0.38
C GLY A 189 -34.38 9.54 -1.86
N ASP A 190 -33.92 10.55 -2.60
CA ASP A 190 -33.52 10.41 -4.01
C ASP A 190 -32.27 9.56 -4.18
N VAL A 191 -31.26 9.74 -3.33
CA VAL A 191 -30.02 8.96 -3.35
C VAL A 191 -30.31 7.49 -3.01
N LEU A 192 -31.08 7.26 -1.94
CA LEU A 192 -31.45 5.91 -1.49
C LEU A 192 -32.25 5.16 -2.56
N ARG A 193 -33.21 5.83 -3.22
CA ARG A 193 -33.98 5.23 -4.32
C ARG A 193 -33.12 4.94 -5.54
N LYS A 194 -32.30 5.92 -5.97
CA LYS A 194 -31.42 5.78 -7.15
C LYS A 194 -30.45 4.61 -7.01
N ARG A 195 -29.88 4.44 -5.81
CA ARG A 195 -28.93 3.36 -5.50
C ARG A 195 -29.60 2.09 -4.97
N ASN A 196 -30.93 2.11 -4.80
CA ASN A 196 -31.71 1.01 -4.21
C ASN A 196 -31.18 0.56 -2.84
N ILE A 197 -30.79 1.53 -2.00
CA ILE A 197 -30.22 1.26 -0.68
C ILE A 197 -31.33 0.93 0.32
N LYS A 198 -31.18 -0.22 0.99
CA LYS A 198 -31.99 -0.62 2.14
C LYS A 198 -31.25 -0.24 3.42
N VAL A 199 -31.84 0.64 4.22
CA VAL A 199 -31.26 1.10 5.48
C VAL A 199 -31.78 0.24 6.62
N GLU A 200 -30.86 -0.37 7.36
CA GLU A 200 -31.07 -1.11 8.61
C GLU A 200 -30.68 -0.19 9.77
N LEU A 201 -31.65 0.19 10.61
CA LEU A 201 -31.42 0.98 11.83
C LEU A 201 -31.28 0.02 13.02
N VAL A 202 -30.23 0.20 13.82
CA VAL A 202 -29.96 -0.61 15.00
C VAL A 202 -29.82 0.30 16.22
N TRP A 203 -30.79 0.23 17.10
CA TRP A 203 -30.82 1.02 18.33
C TRP A 203 -30.01 0.31 19.42
N CYS A 204 -28.95 0.97 19.89
CA CYS A 204 -27.94 0.43 20.79
C CYS A 204 -27.99 1.11 22.16
N ASP A 205 -27.61 0.39 23.22
CA ASP A 205 -27.56 0.96 24.56
C ASP A 205 -26.18 1.56 24.87
N THR A 206 -25.15 1.11 24.16
CA THR A 206 -23.76 1.50 24.40
C THR A 206 -23.02 1.85 23.10
N PRO A 207 -21.94 2.65 23.21
CA PRO A 207 -21.09 3.01 22.08
C PRO A 207 -20.52 1.80 21.32
N ALA A 208 -20.01 0.77 22.01
CA ALA A 208 -19.46 -0.39 21.33
C ALA A 208 -20.50 -1.17 20.53
N GLN A 209 -21.75 -1.24 20.99
CA GLN A 209 -22.82 -1.95 20.29
C GLN A 209 -23.12 -1.33 18.91
N THR A 210 -22.92 -0.01 18.72
CA THR A 210 -23.12 0.63 17.42
C THR A 210 -22.11 0.09 16.40
N PHE A 211 -20.86 -0.02 16.79
CA PHE A 211 -19.81 -0.61 15.95
C PHE A 211 -20.05 -2.11 15.72
N LEU A 212 -20.45 -2.86 16.75
CA LEU A 212 -20.75 -4.30 16.64
C LEU A 212 -21.88 -4.59 15.64
N ALA A 213 -22.89 -3.72 15.53
CA ALA A 213 -23.94 -3.82 14.54
C ALA A 213 -23.37 -3.75 13.11
N CYS A 214 -22.46 -2.81 12.87
CA CYS A 214 -21.81 -2.65 11.57
C CYS A 214 -20.85 -3.82 11.26
N ILE A 215 -19.94 -4.18 12.17
CA ILE A 215 -18.92 -5.21 11.89
C ILE A 215 -19.55 -6.59 11.71
N LYS A 216 -20.66 -6.89 12.36
CA LYS A 216 -21.44 -8.10 12.12
C LYS A 216 -21.85 -8.20 10.65
N ARG A 217 -22.40 -7.13 10.09
CA ARG A 217 -22.78 -7.11 8.66
C ARG A 217 -21.58 -7.15 7.73
N MET A 218 -20.45 -6.56 8.11
CA MET A 218 -19.20 -6.68 7.35
C MET A 218 -18.75 -8.14 7.24
N HIS A 219 -18.82 -8.91 8.34
CA HIS A 219 -18.51 -10.35 8.33
C HIS A 219 -19.52 -11.16 7.50
N GLU A 220 -20.79 -10.80 7.48
CA GLU A 220 -21.81 -11.48 6.68
C GLU A 220 -21.67 -11.17 5.18
N LEU A 221 -21.43 -9.91 4.82
CA LEU A 221 -21.37 -9.43 3.43
C LEU A 221 -19.99 -9.63 2.77
N GLN A 222 -18.95 -9.79 3.58
CA GLN A 222 -17.57 -10.07 3.13
C GLN A 222 -17.10 -9.14 1.99
N PRO A 223 -17.16 -7.79 2.11
CA PRO A 223 -16.54 -6.91 1.13
C PRO A 223 -15.03 -7.21 1.04
N ASP A 224 -14.32 -6.64 0.07
CA ASP A 224 -12.87 -6.78 0.00
C ASP A 224 -12.19 -5.73 0.86
N PHE A 225 -12.70 -4.50 0.81
CA PHE A 225 -12.20 -3.36 1.55
C PHE A 225 -13.31 -2.65 2.30
N ILE A 226 -12.95 -2.15 3.48
CA ILE A 226 -13.73 -1.17 4.23
C ILE A 226 -12.97 0.16 4.10
N SER A 227 -13.51 1.07 3.32
CA SER A 227 -13.03 2.43 3.12
C SER A 227 -13.36 3.27 4.35
N VAL A 228 -12.34 3.86 4.95
CA VAL A 228 -12.47 4.86 6.02
C VAL A 228 -11.67 6.08 5.57
N TRP A 229 -12.24 7.28 5.68
CA TRP A 229 -11.52 8.46 5.18
C TRP A 229 -10.29 8.79 6.01
N ASN A 230 -10.42 8.72 7.34
CA ASN A 230 -9.32 8.97 8.28
C ASN A 230 -9.29 7.87 9.34
N ILE A 231 -8.72 6.74 8.98
CA ILE A 231 -8.67 5.56 9.83
C ILE A 231 -7.98 5.81 11.19
N ALA A 232 -7.07 6.81 11.24
CA ALA A 232 -6.36 7.19 12.46
C ALA A 232 -7.27 7.80 13.54
N PHE A 233 -8.44 8.29 13.14
CA PHE A 233 -9.46 8.78 14.08
C PHE A 233 -10.46 7.66 14.41
N ASP A 234 -11.11 7.10 13.40
CA ASP A 234 -12.28 6.25 13.59
C ASP A 234 -11.97 4.94 14.33
N LEU A 235 -10.95 4.20 13.89
CA LEU A 235 -10.66 2.89 14.47
C LEU A 235 -10.13 2.93 15.90
N PRO A 236 -9.24 3.85 16.32
CA PRO A 236 -8.85 3.97 17.72
C PRO A 236 -10.02 4.25 18.67
N VAL A 237 -11.00 5.06 18.24
CA VAL A 237 -12.22 5.33 19.02
C VAL A 237 -13.08 4.08 19.13
N CYS A 238 -13.27 3.33 18.04
CA CYS A 238 -13.99 2.05 18.06
C CYS A 238 -13.30 1.02 18.97
N ILE A 239 -11.97 0.89 18.86
CA ILE A 239 -11.17 -0.01 19.70
C ILE A 239 -11.29 0.37 21.19
N LYS A 240 -11.25 1.68 21.48
CA LYS A 240 -11.42 2.16 22.86
C LYS A 240 -12.79 1.78 23.41
N ALA A 241 -13.87 2.04 22.68
CA ALA A 241 -15.23 1.71 23.10
C ALA A 241 -15.39 0.19 23.36
N LEU A 242 -14.86 -0.66 22.48
CA LEU A 242 -14.87 -2.11 22.66
C LEU A 242 -14.11 -2.55 23.93
N LYS A 243 -12.93 -1.99 24.18
CA LYS A 243 -12.11 -2.31 25.37
C LYS A 243 -12.78 -1.85 26.66
N ASP A 244 -13.35 -0.64 26.65
CA ASP A 244 -14.02 -0.06 27.82
C ASP A 244 -15.24 -0.91 28.24
N GLU A 245 -15.88 -1.59 27.27
CA GLU A 245 -17.00 -2.50 27.50
C GLU A 245 -16.57 -3.98 27.63
N GLY A 246 -15.27 -4.28 27.63
CA GLY A 246 -14.73 -5.63 27.91
C GLY A 246 -14.79 -6.61 26.75
N TYR A 247 -14.96 -6.16 25.51
CA TYR A 247 -14.93 -7.04 24.34
C TYR A 247 -13.49 -7.46 23.98
N ASP A 248 -13.31 -8.72 23.60
CA ASP A 248 -12.07 -9.21 23.01
C ASP A 248 -11.96 -8.75 21.55
N LEU A 249 -10.91 -7.98 21.25
CA LEU A 249 -10.73 -7.43 19.91
C LEU A 249 -10.44 -8.52 18.88
N GLY A 250 -9.71 -9.58 19.26
CA GLY A 250 -9.45 -10.71 18.36
C GLY A 250 -10.75 -11.39 17.95
N ASP A 251 -11.69 -11.58 18.89
CA ASP A 251 -13.00 -12.18 18.61
C ASP A 251 -13.89 -11.26 17.75
N VAL A 252 -13.80 -9.93 17.91
CA VAL A 252 -14.62 -8.97 17.16
C VAL A 252 -14.13 -8.80 15.70
N PHE A 253 -12.82 -8.67 15.51
CA PHE A 253 -12.26 -8.33 14.20
C PHE A 253 -11.86 -9.55 13.36
N SER A 254 -11.62 -10.73 13.97
CA SER A 254 -11.26 -11.93 13.22
C SER A 254 -12.50 -12.59 12.61
N ASP A 255 -12.31 -13.20 11.44
CA ASP A 255 -13.37 -14.04 10.85
C ASP A 255 -13.69 -15.24 11.76
N PRO A 256 -14.97 -15.59 11.97
CA PRO A 256 -15.37 -16.70 12.83
C PRO A 256 -14.74 -18.05 12.47
N VAL A 257 -14.32 -18.26 11.22
CA VAL A 257 -13.65 -19.52 10.79
C VAL A 257 -12.24 -19.66 11.37
N VAL A 258 -11.65 -18.58 11.85
CA VAL A 258 -10.31 -18.59 12.47
C VAL A 258 -10.40 -19.17 13.87
N PRO A 259 -9.63 -20.23 14.21
CA PRO A 259 -9.60 -20.77 15.56
C PRO A 259 -9.16 -19.72 16.58
N ARG A 260 -9.67 -19.81 17.81
CA ARG A 260 -9.51 -18.76 18.83
C ARG A 260 -8.06 -18.43 19.12
N GLU A 261 -7.19 -19.42 19.18
CA GLU A 261 -5.75 -19.26 19.44
C GLU A 261 -5.00 -18.46 18.35
N TYR A 262 -5.60 -18.27 17.17
CA TYR A 262 -5.05 -17.49 16.06
C TYR A 262 -5.77 -16.18 15.82
N ARG A 263 -6.85 -15.90 16.58
CA ARG A 263 -7.55 -14.62 16.49
C ARG A 263 -6.67 -13.49 16.98
N HIS A 264 -6.71 -12.39 16.26
CA HIS A 264 -5.84 -11.27 16.52
C HIS A 264 -6.46 -9.98 16.00
N CYS A 265 -6.18 -8.89 16.69
CA CYS A 265 -6.47 -7.56 16.19
C CYS A 265 -5.42 -6.59 16.73
N GLU A 266 -4.76 -5.90 15.81
CA GLU A 266 -3.81 -4.85 16.13
C GLU A 266 -4.01 -3.66 15.18
N TYR A 267 -4.21 -2.49 15.74
CA TYR A 267 -4.12 -1.25 14.98
C TYR A 267 -2.66 -0.82 14.89
N VAL A 268 -2.13 -0.79 13.68
CA VAL A 268 -0.75 -0.40 13.41
C VAL A 268 -0.74 1.04 12.91
N ALA A 269 -0.28 1.94 13.79
CA ALA A 269 -0.08 3.33 13.44
C ALA A 269 1.20 3.50 12.60
N GLY A 270 1.10 4.31 11.57
CA GLY A 270 2.25 4.68 10.75
C GLY A 270 3.15 5.72 11.43
N ASP A 271 4.35 5.89 10.89
CA ASP A 271 5.28 6.91 11.34
C ASP A 271 4.73 8.30 11.01
N THR A 272 4.61 9.16 12.02
CA THR A 272 4.15 10.54 11.86
C THR A 272 5.30 11.53 11.57
N THR A 273 6.54 11.04 11.59
CA THR A 273 7.73 11.84 11.34
C THR A 273 8.68 11.11 10.40
N LYS A 274 9.42 11.86 9.59
CA LYS A 274 10.55 11.34 8.81
C LYS A 274 11.78 12.21 9.01
N ILE A 275 12.97 11.61 8.87
CA ILE A 275 14.21 12.35 8.90
C ILE A 275 14.51 12.89 7.50
N LYS A 276 14.66 14.21 7.38
CA LYS A 276 15.09 14.88 6.14
C LYS A 276 16.27 15.78 6.48
N ASN A 277 17.41 15.57 5.80
CA ASN A 277 18.65 16.31 6.05
C ASN A 277 19.07 16.29 7.54
N GLY A 278 18.94 15.13 8.20
CA GLY A 278 19.30 14.95 9.61
C GLY A 278 18.33 15.58 10.62
N LYS A 279 17.20 16.17 10.18
CA LYS A 279 16.19 16.78 11.05
C LYS A 279 14.86 16.03 10.96
N PRO A 280 14.18 15.80 12.10
CA PRO A 280 12.83 15.24 12.08
C PRO A 280 11.87 16.26 11.46
N MET A 281 11.04 15.78 10.56
CA MET A 281 9.98 16.53 9.90
C MET A 281 8.65 15.79 10.07
N SER A 282 7.62 16.47 10.56
CA SER A 282 6.27 15.90 10.66
C SER A 282 5.70 15.62 9.28
N LEU A 283 5.05 14.49 9.14
CA LEU A 283 4.28 14.11 7.96
C LEU A 283 2.87 14.71 8.03
N HIS A 284 2.32 15.03 6.88
CA HIS A 284 0.89 15.32 6.79
C HIS A 284 0.09 14.03 7.08
N PRO A 285 -1.08 14.06 7.75
CA PRO A 285 -1.88 12.86 8.02
C PRO A 285 -2.15 12.00 6.77
N ALA A 286 -2.38 12.61 5.61
CA ALA A 286 -2.55 11.90 4.34
C ALA A 286 -1.28 11.18 3.83
N ASP A 287 -0.12 11.41 4.41
CA ASP A 287 1.14 10.72 4.08
C ASP A 287 1.49 9.63 5.13
N VAL A 288 0.63 9.40 6.12
CA VAL A 288 0.82 8.39 7.19
C VAL A 288 0.00 7.15 6.88
N TRP A 289 0.67 6.00 6.71
CA TRP A 289 0.00 4.73 6.45
C TRP A 289 -0.40 4.01 7.73
N ASN A 290 -1.69 4.02 8.01
CA ASN A 290 -2.28 3.31 9.13
C ASN A 290 -3.08 2.11 8.62
N TYR A 291 -3.08 1.00 9.35
CA TYR A 291 -3.87 -0.17 8.99
C TYR A 291 -4.25 -1.03 10.18
N MET A 292 -5.25 -1.88 9.99
CA MET A 292 -5.67 -2.89 10.95
C MET A 292 -5.11 -4.25 10.53
N ASP A 293 -4.39 -4.92 11.42
CA ASP A 293 -3.95 -6.29 11.23
C ASP A 293 -4.88 -7.25 11.97
N ALA A 294 -5.73 -7.93 11.19
CA ALA A 294 -6.66 -8.93 11.67
C ALA A 294 -6.90 -10.02 10.60
N PRO A 295 -7.07 -11.29 10.98
CA PRO A 295 -7.41 -12.36 10.05
C PRO A 295 -8.92 -12.33 9.72
N SER A 296 -9.33 -11.33 8.95
CA SER A 296 -10.70 -11.12 8.47
C SER A 296 -10.80 -11.21 6.95
N GLY A 297 -12.00 -11.46 6.45
CA GLY A 297 -12.27 -11.55 5.02
C GLY A 297 -12.15 -10.21 4.28
N PHE A 298 -12.17 -9.10 5.00
CA PHE A 298 -12.03 -7.74 4.50
C PHE A 298 -10.82 -7.04 5.14
N MET A 299 -10.41 -5.95 4.54
CA MET A 299 -9.34 -5.11 5.06
C MET A 299 -9.82 -3.67 5.24
N TRP A 300 -9.47 -3.08 6.37
CA TRP A 300 -9.66 -1.66 6.64
C TRP A 300 -8.62 -0.84 5.90
N ILE A 301 -9.06 0.17 5.15
CA ILE A 301 -8.19 0.97 4.29
C ILE A 301 -8.33 2.45 4.66
N ASP A 302 -7.18 3.09 4.88
CA ASP A 302 -7.06 4.55 4.95
C ASP A 302 -7.20 5.13 3.54
N SER A 303 -8.41 5.58 3.21
CA SER A 303 -8.73 6.05 1.86
C SER A 303 -8.09 7.40 1.55
N MET A 304 -7.89 8.25 2.56
CA MET A 304 -7.19 9.53 2.40
C MET A 304 -5.72 9.30 2.02
N PHE A 305 -5.05 8.33 2.66
CA PHE A 305 -3.68 7.97 2.31
C PHE A 305 -3.59 7.42 0.88
N ILE A 306 -4.48 6.50 0.50
CA ILE A 306 -4.46 5.91 -0.85
C ILE A 306 -4.73 6.97 -1.91
N TYR A 307 -5.75 7.81 -1.70
CA TYR A 307 -6.06 8.93 -2.60
C TYR A 307 -4.82 9.82 -2.82
N ARG A 308 -4.15 10.21 -1.73
CA ARG A 308 -2.93 11.00 -1.77
C ARG A 308 -1.78 10.27 -2.47
N ASN A 309 -1.53 9.01 -2.10
CA ASN A 309 -0.39 8.25 -2.58
C ASN A 309 -0.45 7.95 -4.09
N LEU A 310 -1.64 7.69 -4.62
CA LEU A 310 -1.84 7.47 -6.05
C LEU A 310 -1.65 8.76 -6.88
N ARG A 311 -1.72 9.94 -6.23
CA ARG A 311 -1.61 11.27 -6.87
C ARG A 311 -0.34 12.03 -6.46
N LEU A 312 0.71 11.32 -6.03
CA LEU A 312 1.98 11.97 -5.61
C LEU A 312 2.56 12.89 -6.69
N ALA A 313 2.48 12.49 -7.95
CA ALA A 313 2.98 13.29 -9.07
C ALA A 313 2.18 14.58 -9.31
N ALA A 314 0.93 14.63 -8.89
CA ALA A 314 0.07 15.82 -9.00
C ALA A 314 0.32 16.86 -7.91
N GLY A 315 1.18 16.53 -6.91
CA GLY A 315 1.43 17.40 -5.76
C GLY A 315 0.43 17.22 -4.62
N MET A 316 0.42 18.18 -3.69
CA MET A 316 -0.50 18.19 -2.54
C MET A 316 -1.82 18.85 -2.93
N GLU A 317 -2.92 18.32 -2.41
CA GLU A 317 -4.21 19.02 -2.45
C GLU A 317 -4.19 20.23 -1.51
N THR A 318 -5.03 21.22 -1.80
CA THR A 318 -5.21 22.38 -0.90
C THR A 318 -5.85 21.97 0.43
N SER A 319 -6.64 20.88 0.41
CA SER A 319 -7.24 20.29 1.61
C SER A 319 -7.50 18.80 1.37
N TYR A 320 -7.30 17.97 2.41
CA TYR A 320 -7.70 16.56 2.44
C TYR A 320 -8.95 16.32 3.29
N LYS A 321 -9.73 17.36 3.60
CA LYS A 321 -11.07 17.17 4.16
C LYS A 321 -11.95 16.43 3.16
N LEU A 322 -12.75 15.48 3.62
CA LEU A 322 -13.62 14.67 2.76
C LEU A 322 -14.50 15.54 1.88
N ASP A 323 -15.14 16.57 2.43
CA ASP A 323 -15.99 17.51 1.70
C ASP A 323 -15.28 18.15 0.50
N HIS A 324 -14.01 18.57 0.69
CA HIS A 324 -13.21 19.16 -0.39
C HIS A 324 -12.93 18.16 -1.51
N ILE A 325 -12.58 16.93 -1.17
CA ILE A 325 -12.27 15.90 -2.15
C ILE A 325 -13.52 15.42 -2.89
N LEU A 326 -14.64 15.23 -2.18
CA LEU A 326 -15.92 14.90 -2.81
C LEU A 326 -16.32 16.00 -3.80
N THR A 327 -16.27 17.28 -3.38
CA THR A 327 -16.60 18.41 -4.26
C THR A 327 -15.72 18.46 -5.50
N LYS A 328 -14.41 18.21 -5.33
CA LYS A 328 -13.46 18.22 -6.44
C LYS A 328 -13.71 17.08 -7.44
N VAL A 329 -13.99 15.88 -6.95
CA VAL A 329 -14.06 14.65 -7.77
C VAL A 329 -15.48 14.40 -8.28
N LEU A 330 -16.48 14.58 -7.43
CA LEU A 330 -17.87 14.25 -7.73
C LEU A 330 -18.71 15.47 -8.15
N GLY A 331 -18.20 16.69 -7.91
CA GLY A 331 -18.95 17.93 -8.17
C GLY A 331 -19.95 18.30 -7.04
N HIS A 332 -20.03 17.49 -5.99
CA HIS A 332 -20.82 17.75 -4.80
C HIS A 332 -20.05 17.34 -3.55
N GLY A 333 -20.26 18.05 -2.45
CA GLY A 333 -19.61 17.79 -1.16
C GLY A 333 -20.47 16.94 -0.23
N LYS A 334 -20.22 17.06 1.07
CA LYS A 334 -21.00 16.44 2.14
C LYS A 334 -22.44 16.95 2.16
N LEU A 335 -23.33 16.22 2.84
CA LEU A 335 -24.72 16.62 3.02
C LEU A 335 -24.78 18.00 3.68
N LYS A 336 -25.46 18.93 3.04
CA LYS A 336 -25.71 20.27 3.59
C LYS A 336 -27.03 20.27 4.34
N CYS A 337 -26.96 20.41 5.65
CA CYS A 337 -28.15 20.66 6.48
C CYS A 337 -28.34 22.17 6.61
N ASP A 338 -29.59 22.59 6.66
CA ASP A 338 -29.95 24.01 6.78
C ASP A 338 -29.74 24.53 8.22
N VAL A 339 -28.49 24.37 8.68
CA VAL A 339 -28.02 24.78 10.01
C VAL A 339 -26.81 25.70 9.81
N PRO A 340 -26.78 26.88 10.45
CA PRO A 340 -25.67 27.81 10.33
C PRO A 340 -24.32 27.20 10.77
N GLY A 341 -23.28 27.39 9.96
CA GLY A 341 -21.91 26.94 10.22
C GLY A 341 -21.36 26.05 9.10
N ASP A 342 -20.01 25.97 9.00
CA ASP A 342 -19.31 25.29 7.92
C ASP A 342 -18.78 23.92 8.34
N GLY A 343 -19.53 23.13 9.12
CA GLY A 343 -19.07 21.82 9.61
C GLY A 343 -17.97 21.92 10.67
N GLY A 344 -17.85 23.04 11.36
CA GLY A 344 -16.96 23.22 12.52
C GLY A 344 -17.60 22.71 13.82
N GLU A 345 -16.85 22.79 14.92
CA GLU A 345 -17.25 22.29 16.24
C GLU A 345 -18.66 22.76 16.66
N GLN A 346 -18.95 24.06 16.50
CA GLN A 346 -20.23 24.62 16.86
C GLN A 346 -21.40 24.06 16.02
N TRP A 347 -21.15 23.77 14.73
CA TRP A 347 -22.11 23.13 13.85
C TRP A 347 -22.45 21.72 14.36
N HIS A 348 -21.44 20.91 14.69
CA HIS A 348 -21.64 19.56 15.24
C HIS A 348 -22.42 19.60 16.56
N ILE A 349 -22.13 20.54 17.46
CA ILE A 349 -22.88 20.71 18.70
C ILE A 349 -24.35 20.99 18.42
N THR A 350 -24.64 21.90 17.49
CA THR A 350 -26.01 22.25 17.11
C THR A 350 -26.74 21.09 16.47
N MET A 351 -26.09 20.38 15.52
CA MET A 351 -26.65 19.20 14.87
C MET A 351 -27.00 18.11 15.89
N GLN A 352 -26.06 17.78 16.78
CA GLN A 352 -26.30 16.75 17.79
C GLN A 352 -27.39 17.09 18.78
N LYS A 353 -27.57 18.38 19.12
CA LYS A 353 -28.53 18.82 20.08
C LYS A 353 -29.94 19.02 19.50
N ASP A 354 -30.01 19.71 18.37
CA ASP A 354 -31.27 20.24 17.83
C ASP A 354 -31.75 19.48 16.58
N HIS A 355 -30.83 18.77 15.87
CA HIS A 355 -31.09 18.06 14.60
C HIS A 355 -30.53 16.65 14.58
N PRO A 356 -30.71 15.80 15.63
CA PRO A 356 -30.04 14.51 15.73
C PRO A 356 -30.46 13.50 14.65
N PHE A 357 -31.67 13.58 14.11
CA PHE A 357 -32.13 12.67 13.06
C PHE A 357 -31.50 13.01 11.70
N GLU A 358 -31.38 14.31 11.40
CA GLU A 358 -30.65 14.81 10.23
C GLU A 358 -29.15 14.49 10.35
N TYR A 359 -28.60 14.47 11.58
CA TYR A 359 -27.22 14.10 11.83
C TYR A 359 -26.95 12.61 11.55
N ILE A 360 -27.94 11.73 11.76
CA ILE A 360 -27.89 10.33 11.34
C ILE A 360 -27.84 10.23 9.80
N ALA A 361 -28.62 11.04 9.09
CA ALA A 361 -28.59 11.08 7.63
C ALA A 361 -27.24 11.61 7.11
N TYR A 362 -26.64 12.57 7.80
CA TYR A 362 -25.31 13.10 7.47
C TYR A 362 -24.23 12.01 7.54
N ASN A 363 -24.17 11.21 8.61
CA ASN A 363 -23.22 10.09 8.74
C ASN A 363 -23.40 9.05 7.62
N LEU A 364 -24.65 8.68 7.29
CA LEU A 364 -24.90 7.76 6.18
C LEU A 364 -24.44 8.33 4.85
N TYR A 365 -24.64 9.63 4.64
CA TYR A 365 -24.22 10.28 3.38
C TYR A 365 -22.70 10.30 3.23
N ASP A 366 -21.94 10.47 4.33
CA ASP A 366 -20.48 10.37 4.30
C ASP A 366 -20.01 8.98 3.86
N CYS A 367 -20.66 7.91 4.35
CA CYS A 367 -20.40 6.54 3.87
C CYS A 367 -20.72 6.39 2.38
N ILE A 368 -21.88 6.86 1.92
CA ILE A 368 -22.28 6.79 0.50
C ILE A 368 -21.29 7.57 -0.37
N GLY A 369 -20.88 8.76 0.08
CA GLY A 369 -19.89 9.59 -0.63
C GLY A 369 -18.55 8.91 -0.79
N LEU A 370 -18.10 8.13 0.20
CA LEU A 370 -16.87 7.32 0.09
C LEU A 370 -17.00 6.19 -0.94
N GLU A 371 -18.16 5.53 -1.04
CA GLU A 371 -18.40 4.55 -2.10
C GLU A 371 -18.39 5.22 -3.48
N GLU A 372 -19.09 6.35 -3.64
CA GLU A 372 -19.15 7.13 -4.89
C GLU A 372 -17.75 7.63 -5.31
N LEU A 373 -16.94 8.04 -4.34
CA LEU A 373 -15.57 8.45 -4.60
C LEU A 373 -14.76 7.31 -5.23
N ASP A 374 -14.86 6.09 -4.70
CA ASP A 374 -14.15 4.94 -5.29
C ASP A 374 -14.77 4.48 -6.62
N GLU A 375 -16.09 4.57 -6.79
CA GLU A 375 -16.77 4.28 -8.07
C GLU A 375 -16.23 5.15 -9.21
N VAL A 376 -15.90 6.42 -8.92
CA VAL A 376 -15.33 7.36 -9.92
C VAL A 376 -13.82 7.21 -10.04
N THR A 377 -13.09 7.16 -8.94
CA THR A 377 -11.62 7.16 -8.96
C THR A 377 -11.03 5.78 -9.20
N GLN A 378 -11.72 4.73 -8.80
CA GLN A 378 -11.27 3.33 -8.83
C GLN A 378 -9.93 3.11 -8.08
N ASP A 379 -9.70 3.92 -7.06
CA ASP A 379 -8.46 3.90 -6.30
C ASP A 379 -8.30 2.60 -5.51
N LEU A 380 -9.34 2.20 -4.79
CA LEU A 380 -9.35 0.98 -3.98
C LEU A 380 -9.79 -0.23 -4.79
N SER A 381 -10.80 -0.08 -5.61
CA SER A 381 -11.37 -1.21 -6.37
C SER A 381 -10.45 -1.76 -7.45
N VAL A 382 -9.61 -0.91 -8.06
CA VAL A 382 -8.76 -1.30 -9.19
C VAL A 382 -7.28 -0.99 -8.96
N SER A 383 -6.94 0.26 -8.66
CA SER A 383 -5.55 0.72 -8.66
C SER A 383 -4.71 0.08 -7.56
N LEU A 384 -5.19 0.11 -6.32
CA LEU A 384 -4.50 -0.48 -5.17
C LEU A 384 -4.18 -1.97 -5.35
N PRO A 385 -5.12 -2.85 -5.75
CA PRO A 385 -4.83 -4.25 -6.04
C PRO A 385 -3.78 -4.48 -7.13
N ILE A 386 -3.81 -3.68 -8.20
CA ILE A 386 -2.83 -3.77 -9.30
C ILE A 386 -1.42 -3.42 -8.80
N PHE A 387 -1.30 -2.38 -7.98
CA PHE A 387 -0.01 -2.00 -7.42
C PHE A 387 0.55 -3.04 -6.44
N CYS A 388 -0.30 -3.68 -5.65
CA CYS A 388 0.12 -4.71 -4.70
C CYS A 388 0.44 -6.06 -5.36
N GLY A 389 -0.28 -6.46 -6.39
CA GLY A 389 -0.15 -7.80 -6.99
C GLY A 389 -0.39 -8.90 -5.95
N PHE A 390 0.60 -9.79 -5.75
CA PHE A 390 0.52 -10.84 -4.72
C PHE A 390 0.89 -10.37 -3.31
N MET A 391 1.48 -9.19 -3.17
CA MET A 391 1.93 -8.68 -1.88
C MET A 391 0.75 -8.36 -0.94
N PRO A 392 0.93 -8.50 0.40
CA PRO A 392 -0.07 -8.01 1.36
C PRO A 392 -0.24 -6.49 1.24
N ILE A 393 -1.48 -6.03 1.28
CA ILE A 393 -1.81 -4.61 1.16
C ILE A 393 -1.29 -3.82 2.37
N GLU A 394 -1.20 -4.44 3.54
CA GLU A 394 -0.62 -3.87 4.76
C GLU A 394 0.79 -3.28 4.54
N THR A 395 1.53 -3.87 3.63
CA THR A 395 2.89 -3.43 3.28
C THR A 395 2.93 -2.50 2.04
N TYR A 396 1.78 -1.99 1.60
CA TYR A 396 1.66 -1.14 0.40
C TYR A 396 2.62 0.05 0.39
N HIS A 397 2.81 0.71 1.53
CA HIS A 397 3.71 1.86 1.68
C HIS A 397 5.20 1.53 1.38
N ARG A 398 5.60 0.25 1.42
CA ARG A 398 6.98 -0.20 1.17
C ARG A 398 7.22 -0.44 -0.31
N SER A 399 7.64 0.58 -1.04
CA SER A 399 7.89 0.50 -2.49
C SER A 399 8.95 -0.55 -2.86
N THR A 400 10.02 -0.69 -2.07
CA THR A 400 11.06 -1.70 -2.26
C THR A 400 10.52 -3.12 -2.14
N ALA A 401 9.67 -3.40 -1.14
CA ALA A 401 9.04 -4.70 -0.98
C ALA A 401 8.08 -5.03 -2.14
N ARG A 402 7.35 -4.03 -2.67
CA ARG A 402 6.51 -4.22 -3.86
C ARG A 402 7.35 -4.61 -5.08
N THR A 403 8.47 -3.93 -5.29
CA THR A 403 9.39 -4.22 -6.39
C THR A 403 10.02 -5.60 -6.25
N GLU A 404 10.51 -5.94 -5.06
CA GLU A 404 11.10 -7.25 -4.77
C GLU A 404 10.10 -8.39 -5.06
N ASN A 405 8.85 -8.27 -4.59
CA ASN A 405 7.83 -9.28 -4.84
C ASN A 405 7.54 -9.45 -6.35
N LYS A 406 7.39 -8.35 -7.09
CA LYS A 406 7.16 -8.40 -8.55
C LYS A 406 8.32 -9.07 -9.28
N LEU A 407 9.56 -8.70 -8.95
CA LEU A 407 10.77 -9.31 -9.52
C LEU A 407 10.87 -10.80 -9.19
N TYR A 408 10.58 -11.19 -7.96
CA TYR A 408 10.60 -12.60 -7.55
C TYR A 408 9.67 -13.46 -8.40
N PHE A 409 8.39 -13.08 -8.51
CA PHE A 409 7.42 -13.88 -9.27
C PHE A 409 7.68 -13.83 -10.78
N HIS A 410 8.21 -12.72 -11.29
CA HIS A 410 8.65 -12.63 -12.67
C HIS A 410 9.84 -13.55 -12.96
N ALA A 411 10.84 -13.58 -12.08
CA ALA A 411 11.99 -14.47 -12.18
C ALA A 411 11.56 -15.94 -12.08
N LEU A 412 10.67 -16.26 -11.11
CA LEU A 412 10.17 -17.62 -10.91
C LEU A 412 9.41 -18.15 -12.15
N ALA A 413 8.69 -17.29 -12.86
CA ALA A 413 8.05 -17.65 -14.13
C ALA A 413 9.04 -17.93 -15.27
N LYS A 414 10.34 -17.61 -15.07
CA LYS A 414 11.45 -17.88 -15.99
C LYS A 414 12.43 -18.93 -15.43
N ASP A 415 11.96 -19.78 -14.52
CA ASP A 415 12.76 -20.82 -13.84
C ASP A 415 13.98 -20.27 -13.09
N GLN A 416 13.87 -19.05 -12.57
CA GLN A 416 14.90 -18.37 -11.80
C GLN A 416 14.37 -17.93 -10.43
N VAL A 417 15.23 -17.86 -9.43
CA VAL A 417 14.87 -17.37 -8.09
C VAL A 417 15.85 -16.26 -7.69
N ILE A 418 15.32 -15.14 -7.23
CA ILE A 418 16.14 -14.02 -6.77
C ILE A 418 16.82 -14.33 -5.44
N GLY A 419 18.03 -13.82 -5.25
CA GLY A 419 18.77 -13.90 -4.01
C GLY A 419 18.15 -13.00 -2.94
N CYS A 420 18.27 -13.41 -1.68
CA CYS A 420 17.81 -12.59 -0.56
C CYS A 420 18.81 -11.48 -0.25
N VAL A 421 18.33 -10.31 0.14
CA VAL A 421 19.16 -9.19 0.59
C VAL A 421 19.12 -9.13 2.12
N GLY A 422 20.28 -9.25 2.78
CA GLY A 422 20.41 -9.05 4.21
C GLY A 422 21.15 -7.75 4.52
N PHE A 423 21.00 -7.20 5.71
CA PHE A 423 21.64 -5.95 6.15
C PHE A 423 23.16 -5.95 5.87
N LYS A 424 23.87 -7.01 6.23
CA LYS A 424 25.31 -7.12 5.96
C LYS A 424 25.68 -7.20 4.47
N SER A 425 24.78 -7.64 3.61
CA SER A 425 25.04 -7.65 2.17
C SER A 425 24.89 -6.27 1.54
N VAL A 426 24.12 -5.39 2.12
CA VAL A 426 24.01 -3.99 1.68
C VAL A 426 25.30 -3.25 2.03
N ASP A 427 25.76 -3.36 3.29
CA ASP A 427 27.02 -2.74 3.74
C ASP A 427 28.22 -3.26 2.93
N GLU A 428 28.35 -4.58 2.74
CA GLU A 428 29.40 -5.16 1.91
C GLU A 428 29.31 -4.75 0.44
N PHE A 429 28.11 -4.49 -0.06
CA PHE A 429 27.88 -4.05 -1.42
C PHE A 429 28.21 -2.56 -1.59
N GLU A 430 27.90 -1.74 -0.61
CA GLU A 430 28.26 -0.33 -0.56
C GLU A 430 29.76 -0.12 -0.38
N GLU A 431 30.41 -0.90 0.50
CA GLU A 431 31.87 -0.88 0.67
C GLU A 431 32.64 -1.31 -0.59
N ARG A 432 32.09 -2.23 -1.38
CA ARG A 432 32.75 -2.75 -2.58
C ARG A 432 32.49 -1.97 -3.86
N LEU A 433 31.54 -1.02 -3.84
CA LEU A 433 31.15 -0.24 -5.00
C LEU A 433 31.15 1.28 -4.73
N PRO A 434 32.21 1.85 -4.08
CA PRO A 434 32.29 3.31 -3.94
C PRO A 434 32.25 4.02 -5.31
N ALA A 435 32.82 3.39 -6.35
CA ALA A 435 32.81 3.92 -7.70
C ALA A 435 31.41 3.90 -8.39
N ARG A 436 30.44 3.18 -7.85
CA ARG A 436 29.10 3.12 -8.44
C ARG A 436 28.29 4.37 -8.20
N THR A 437 28.50 5.01 -7.05
CA THR A 437 27.92 6.31 -6.73
C THR A 437 28.53 7.39 -7.61
N ASP A 438 29.80 7.28 -7.89
CA ASP A 438 30.54 8.28 -8.69
C ASP A 438 30.11 8.27 -10.15
N TRP A 439 29.89 7.11 -10.76
CA TRP A 439 29.46 7.12 -12.16
C TRP A 439 27.95 7.39 -12.33
N ILE A 440 27.10 7.07 -11.36
CA ILE A 440 25.72 7.57 -11.35
C ILE A 440 25.73 9.10 -11.25
N ALA A 441 26.58 9.67 -10.41
CA ALA A 441 26.79 11.11 -10.32
C ALA A 441 27.36 11.71 -11.62
N ILE A 442 28.27 11.00 -12.30
CA ILE A 442 28.80 11.41 -13.62
C ILE A 442 27.70 11.34 -14.68
N LEU A 443 26.90 10.30 -14.73
CA LEU A 443 25.75 10.21 -15.62
C LEU A 443 24.72 11.28 -15.33
N GLN A 444 24.41 11.52 -14.07
CA GLN A 444 23.53 12.61 -13.66
C GLN A 444 24.10 13.98 -14.05
N SER A 445 25.39 14.19 -13.83
CA SER A 445 26.07 15.42 -14.20
C SER A 445 26.19 15.60 -15.73
N ALA A 446 26.36 14.52 -16.46
CA ALA A 446 26.37 14.53 -17.92
C ALA A 446 25.00 14.79 -18.54
N LEU A 447 23.92 14.37 -17.84
CA LEU A 447 22.54 14.54 -18.29
C LEU A 447 21.92 15.87 -17.83
N ILE A 448 22.31 16.37 -16.67
CA ILE A 448 21.75 17.58 -16.05
C ILE A 448 22.69 18.78 -16.18
N GLY A 449 24.01 18.55 -16.10
CA GLY A 449 25.00 19.60 -16.26
C GLY A 449 25.35 19.78 -17.72
N ILE A 450 24.82 20.80 -18.37
CA ILE A 450 25.41 21.30 -19.60
C ILE A 450 26.76 21.87 -19.23
N PRO A 451 27.90 21.16 -19.47
CA PRO A 451 29.21 21.75 -19.27
C PRO A 451 29.33 22.88 -20.28
N GLY A 452 29.45 24.07 -19.80
CA GLY A 452 29.70 25.22 -20.67
C GLY A 452 28.55 26.18 -20.89
N VAL A 453 27.43 26.03 -20.21
CA VAL A 453 26.69 27.22 -19.87
C VAL A 453 27.48 27.87 -18.75
N PRO A 454 28.23 28.96 -19.04
CA PRO A 454 28.88 29.72 -17.98
C PRO A 454 27.78 30.36 -17.16
N ILE A 455 27.16 29.54 -16.31
CA ILE A 455 26.26 30.05 -15.33
C ILE A 455 27.18 30.78 -14.35
N PHE A 456 27.72 31.99 -14.83
CA PHE A 456 27.61 33.04 -13.90
C PHE A 456 28.61 33.08 -12.79
N ASN A 457 29.81 32.66 -13.05
CA ASN A 457 30.98 33.15 -12.33
C ASN A 457 31.56 34.37 -13.04
N ASP A 458 30.74 35.32 -13.35
CA ASP A 458 31.20 36.68 -13.54
C ASP A 458 31.40 37.25 -12.14
N LEU A 459 32.64 37.14 -11.66
CA LEU A 459 33.05 37.53 -10.32
C LEU A 459 32.91 39.04 -10.08
N ASP A 460 32.62 39.80 -11.11
CA ASP A 460 32.57 41.27 -11.05
C ASP A 460 31.13 41.82 -10.95
N THR A 461 30.11 40.99 -10.96
CA THR A 461 28.73 41.44 -10.76
C THR A 461 28.09 40.85 -9.50
N PRO A 462 27.47 41.65 -8.64
CA PRO A 462 26.77 41.14 -7.48
C PRO A 462 25.55 40.30 -7.89
N ASN A 463 25.49 39.22 -7.34
CA ASN A 463 24.66 37.99 -7.18
C ASN A 463 23.18 38.00 -7.58
N SER A 464 22.65 38.91 -8.39
CA SER A 464 21.26 38.84 -8.81
C SER A 464 21.07 39.16 -10.29
N ARG A 465 20.93 38.12 -11.11
CA ARG A 465 20.41 38.28 -12.47
C ARG A 465 18.96 37.82 -12.48
N VAL A 466 18.10 38.64 -13.04
CA VAL A 466 16.70 38.31 -13.30
C VAL A 466 16.60 37.90 -14.75
N PHE A 467 16.18 36.65 -14.98
CA PHE A 467 15.87 36.18 -16.30
C PHE A 467 14.37 36.35 -16.54
N LEU A 468 14.01 37.03 -17.61
CA LEU A 468 12.62 37.16 -18.05
C LEU A 468 12.34 36.08 -19.09
N HIS A 469 11.10 35.56 -19.07
CA HIS A 469 10.62 34.54 -20.00
C HIS A 469 11.34 33.17 -19.89
N ASN A 470 11.76 32.79 -18.69
CA ASN A 470 12.26 31.45 -18.44
C ASN A 470 11.13 30.44 -18.46
N SER A 471 11.37 29.32 -19.14
CA SER A 471 10.54 28.13 -19.06
C SER A 471 11.38 26.99 -18.50
N ASP A 472 10.86 26.35 -17.47
CA ASP A 472 11.45 25.15 -16.88
C ASP A 472 10.71 23.93 -17.43
N PHE A 473 11.44 23.01 -18.04
CA PHE A 473 10.90 21.78 -18.60
C PHE A 473 11.51 20.58 -17.88
N ASP A 474 10.70 19.82 -17.20
CA ASP A 474 11.08 18.53 -16.63
C ASP A 474 10.53 17.39 -17.49
N ILE A 475 11.41 16.49 -17.92
CA ILE A 475 11.03 15.30 -18.69
C ILE A 475 10.78 14.16 -17.72
N THR A 476 9.52 13.80 -17.52
CA THR A 476 9.12 12.71 -16.63
C THR A 476 9.82 11.40 -17.02
N GLY A 477 10.49 10.78 -16.04
CA GLY A 477 11.15 9.51 -16.25
C GLY A 477 12.44 9.56 -17.10
N THR A 478 13.10 10.72 -17.19
CA THR A 478 14.35 10.90 -17.96
C THR A 478 15.39 9.82 -17.67
N TYR A 479 15.68 9.57 -16.40
CA TYR A 479 16.69 8.57 -16.02
C TYR A 479 16.32 7.13 -16.46
N PRO A 480 15.12 6.60 -16.18
CA PRO A 480 14.72 5.27 -16.66
C PRO A 480 14.71 5.18 -18.18
N ASN A 481 14.25 6.22 -18.87
CA ASN A 481 14.19 6.24 -20.33
C ASN A 481 15.60 6.21 -20.95
N ILE A 482 16.53 6.98 -20.41
CA ILE A 482 17.92 6.97 -20.88
C ILE A 482 18.61 5.65 -20.55
N GLN A 483 18.39 5.08 -19.37
CA GLN A 483 18.90 3.76 -19.04
C GLN A 483 18.40 2.70 -20.03
N THR A 484 17.14 2.77 -20.42
CA THR A 484 16.56 1.86 -21.43
C THR A 484 17.14 2.12 -22.81
N LEU A 485 17.24 3.38 -23.23
CA LEU A 485 17.79 3.77 -24.52
C LEU A 485 19.24 3.34 -24.72
N LEU A 486 20.05 3.54 -23.68
CA LEU A 486 21.48 3.19 -23.68
C LEU A 486 21.75 1.75 -23.27
N ASN A 487 20.71 0.94 -22.99
CA ASN A 487 20.82 -0.42 -22.48
C ASN A 487 21.71 -0.52 -21.23
N ILE A 488 21.59 0.46 -20.33
CA ILE A 488 22.37 0.52 -19.09
C ILE A 488 21.77 -0.40 -18.07
N SER A 489 22.44 -1.49 -17.77
CA SER A 489 22.10 -2.41 -16.69
C SER A 489 23.36 -2.98 -16.06
N LYS A 490 23.22 -3.61 -14.91
CA LYS A 490 24.34 -4.24 -14.24
C LYS A 490 24.99 -5.35 -15.09
N SER A 491 24.22 -6.00 -15.96
CA SER A 491 24.70 -7.07 -16.86
C SER A 491 25.28 -6.55 -18.17
N THR A 492 25.01 -5.28 -18.52
CA THR A 492 25.48 -4.68 -19.78
C THR A 492 26.61 -3.67 -19.57
N MET A 493 27.06 -3.49 -18.31
CA MET A 493 28.15 -2.57 -17.98
C MET A 493 29.29 -3.31 -17.32
N GLU A 494 30.50 -2.98 -17.74
CA GLU A 494 31.76 -3.43 -17.13
C GLU A 494 32.48 -2.24 -16.50
N MET A 495 33.00 -2.42 -15.29
CA MET A 495 33.83 -1.43 -14.63
C MET A 495 35.30 -1.77 -14.83
N GLU A 496 36.04 -0.88 -15.45
CA GLU A 496 37.46 -0.95 -15.58
C GLU A 496 38.12 0.08 -14.64
N THR A 497 39.02 -0.40 -13.80
CA THR A 497 39.80 0.49 -12.94
C THR A 497 41.10 0.87 -13.68
N MET A 498 41.18 2.09 -14.15
CA MET A 498 42.38 2.65 -14.72
C MET A 498 43.19 3.38 -13.66
N GLN A 499 44.46 3.06 -13.54
CA GLN A 499 45.42 3.82 -12.76
C GLN A 499 45.91 4.98 -13.61
N LEU A 500 45.45 6.19 -13.29
CA LEU A 500 45.90 7.41 -13.97
C LEU A 500 47.20 7.87 -13.32
N LEU A 501 48.28 7.73 -14.07
CA LEU A 501 49.58 8.27 -13.72
C LEU A 501 49.67 9.68 -14.34
N ASP A 502 49.96 10.69 -13.50
CA ASP A 502 50.36 12.03 -13.89
C ASP A 502 49.41 12.81 -14.80
N THR A 503 48.10 12.85 -14.50
CA THR A 503 47.18 13.72 -15.20
C THR A 503 46.72 14.89 -14.34
N ASP A 504 46.46 16.03 -14.97
CA ASP A 504 45.89 17.18 -14.31
C ASP A 504 44.57 16.86 -13.63
N TYR A 505 44.29 17.50 -12.51
CA TYR A 505 43.08 17.30 -11.69
C TYR A 505 41.77 17.41 -12.52
N TYR A 506 41.80 18.26 -13.54
CA TYR A 506 40.65 18.46 -14.44
C TYR A 506 40.43 17.28 -15.39
N ASP A 507 41.49 16.69 -15.89
CA ASP A 507 41.42 15.52 -16.78
C ASP A 507 40.94 14.29 -16.02
N ARG A 508 41.28 14.14 -14.75
CA ARG A 508 40.84 13.02 -13.90
C ARG A 508 39.33 12.95 -13.74
N ARG A 509 38.61 14.06 -13.81
CA ARG A 509 37.14 14.09 -13.70
C ARG A 509 36.41 13.48 -14.91
N TYR A 510 37.05 13.43 -16.03
CA TYR A 510 36.47 12.97 -17.30
C TYR A 510 36.85 11.53 -17.66
N TYR A 511 37.80 10.96 -16.98
CA TYR A 511 38.19 9.57 -17.17
C TYR A 511 37.55 8.63 -16.16
N GLY A 512 36.32 8.89 -15.79
CA GLY A 512 35.49 7.93 -15.10
C GLY A 512 35.29 6.71 -16.01
N SER A 513 35.78 5.60 -15.57
CA SER A 513 35.98 4.36 -16.36
C SER A 513 34.75 3.48 -16.42
N ALA A 514 33.56 4.03 -16.71
CA ALA A 514 32.42 3.18 -17.03
C ALA A 514 32.40 2.94 -18.55
N LEU A 515 32.65 1.69 -18.93
CA LEU A 515 32.47 1.24 -20.31
C LEU A 515 31.01 0.80 -20.49
N LEU A 516 30.35 1.40 -21.47
CA LEU A 516 28.99 1.03 -21.88
C LEU A 516 29.11 0.11 -23.10
N GLY A 517 28.60 -1.12 -22.98
CA GLY A 517 28.54 -2.05 -24.11
C GLY A 517 29.89 -2.42 -24.71
N GLY A 518 30.92 -2.52 -23.89
CA GLY A 518 32.23 -3.07 -24.25
C GLY A 518 33.33 -2.09 -24.63
N THR A 519 33.06 -0.95 -25.29
CA THR A 519 34.15 -0.07 -25.77
C THR A 519 33.90 1.43 -25.65
N THR A 520 32.71 1.84 -25.23
CA THR A 520 32.35 3.27 -25.17
C THR A 520 32.38 3.75 -23.72
N ASN A 521 33.20 4.75 -23.41
CA ASN A 521 33.21 5.32 -22.07
C ASN A 521 32.07 6.36 -21.88
N ALA A 522 31.68 6.59 -20.63
CA ALA A 522 30.56 7.47 -20.30
C ALA A 522 30.78 8.93 -20.78
N TYR A 523 32.03 9.38 -20.85
CA TYR A 523 32.39 10.71 -21.36
C TYR A 523 32.14 10.81 -22.88
N GLN A 524 32.53 9.80 -23.65
CA GLN A 524 32.26 9.81 -25.10
C GLN A 524 30.76 9.72 -25.39
N VAL A 525 30.00 8.95 -24.59
CA VAL A 525 28.54 8.89 -24.71
C VAL A 525 27.91 10.25 -24.39
N SER A 526 28.29 10.87 -23.29
CA SER A 526 27.76 12.19 -22.91
C SER A 526 28.10 13.26 -23.95
N ARG A 527 29.34 13.25 -24.48
CA ARG A 527 29.76 14.17 -25.54
C ARG A 527 28.93 14.00 -26.81
N ARG A 528 28.68 12.77 -27.24
CA ARG A 528 27.80 12.48 -28.40
C ARG A 528 26.38 12.93 -28.17
N LEU A 529 25.83 12.75 -26.98
CA LEU A 529 24.52 13.24 -26.60
C LEU A 529 24.37 14.76 -26.78
N PHE A 530 25.41 15.53 -26.48
CA PHE A 530 25.40 16.99 -26.63
C PHE A 530 25.75 17.49 -28.04
N GLU A 531 26.47 16.71 -28.80
CA GLU A 531 26.90 17.06 -30.15
C GLU A 531 25.93 16.56 -31.24
N ALA A 532 25.00 15.64 -30.90
CA ALA A 532 24.07 15.11 -31.88
C ALA A 532 22.97 16.13 -32.23
N PRO A 533 22.81 16.51 -33.49
CA PRO A 533 21.80 17.48 -33.92
C PRO A 533 20.38 16.93 -33.93
N SER A 534 20.21 15.61 -33.91
CA SER A 534 18.91 14.93 -33.86
C SER A 534 18.98 13.62 -33.04
N PHE A 535 17.81 13.09 -32.72
CA PHE A 535 17.71 11.81 -32.02
C PHE A 535 18.16 10.63 -32.90
N GLU A 536 17.91 10.70 -34.23
CA GLU A 536 18.39 9.72 -35.20
C GLU A 536 19.92 9.70 -35.31
N ASP A 537 20.55 10.88 -35.29
CA ASP A 537 22.01 10.99 -35.30
C ASP A 537 22.63 10.43 -34.02
N LEU A 538 21.94 10.62 -32.89
CA LEU A 538 22.33 10.04 -31.63
C LEU A 538 22.29 8.50 -31.70
N LEU A 539 21.20 7.92 -32.18
CA LEU A 539 21.04 6.47 -32.31
C LEU A 539 22.05 5.89 -33.30
N ALA A 540 22.28 6.55 -34.46
CA ALA A 540 23.29 6.11 -35.43
C ALA A 540 24.70 6.05 -34.83
N GLY A 541 25.00 6.90 -33.85
CA GLY A 541 26.27 6.91 -33.13
C GLY A 541 26.49 5.71 -32.18
N PHE A 542 25.43 4.97 -31.84
CA PHE A 542 25.50 3.80 -30.96
C PHE A 542 25.48 2.45 -31.70
N VAL A 543 25.16 2.43 -32.95
CA VAL A 543 25.02 1.21 -33.79
C VAL A 543 26.36 0.83 -34.48
N ASN A 544 27.35 1.70 -34.47
CA ASN A 544 28.71 1.47 -34.94
C ASN A 544 29.65 1.37 -33.74
#